data_cce270e686ee52208c66004718ddcfbd
#
_entry.id   cce270e686ee52208c66004718ddcfbd
#
_cell.length_a   1.000
_cell.length_b   1.000
_cell.length_c   1.000
_cell.angle_alpha   90.00
_cell.angle_beta   90.00
_cell.angle_gamma   90.00
#
_symmetry.space_group_name_H-M   'P 1'
#
loop_
_entity.id
_entity.type
_entity.pdbx_description
1 polymer ?
#
loop_
_entity_poly.entity_id
_entity_poly.type
_entity_poly.pdbx_seq_one_letter_code
_entity_poly.pdbx_strand_id
1 'polypeptide(L)'
;ARQRPSNLAYGIQRRVEIARALVSNPKVLMLDEPAAGLNPEEVNQLMQYIQDIRVKYPELAILVIEHRMELVMNLCEYIYVQDFGESIAQGLPEEIQKSPEVLMAYLGEEEN
;
A
#
# COMPACT_ATOMS: atom_id res chain seq x y z
N ALA A 1 -28.86 10.91 -16.02
CA ALA A 1 -28.22 9.71 -16.39
C ALA A 1 -27.60 9.01 -15.22
N ARG A 2 -27.74 7.75 -15.23
CA ARG A 2 -27.19 6.98 -14.19
C ARG A 2 -25.70 6.96 -14.31
N GLN A 3 -25.06 7.38 -13.29
CA GLN A 3 -23.65 7.35 -13.28
C GLN A 3 -23.13 5.96 -13.04
N ARG A 4 -22.18 5.54 -13.83
CA ARG A 4 -21.57 4.26 -13.59
C ARG A 4 -20.66 4.38 -12.38
N PRO A 5 -20.88 3.58 -11.40
CA PRO A 5 -20.11 3.72 -10.15
C PRO A 5 -18.74 3.09 -10.18
N SER A 6 -18.35 2.47 -11.29
CA SER A 6 -17.19 1.61 -11.27
C SER A 6 -15.93 2.29 -10.73
N ASN A 7 -15.50 3.41 -11.33
CA ASN A 7 -14.25 4.02 -10.90
C ASN A 7 -14.40 4.80 -9.63
N LEU A 8 -15.45 5.57 -9.53
CA LEU A 8 -15.70 6.36 -8.34
C LEU A 8 -15.89 5.47 -7.13
N ALA A 9 -16.56 4.33 -7.35
CA ALA A 9 -16.91 3.46 -6.24
C ALA A 9 -15.71 2.75 -5.64
N TYR A 10 -14.69 2.45 -6.43
CA TYR A 10 -13.54 1.70 -5.89
C TYR A 10 -12.81 2.48 -4.82
N GLY A 11 -12.52 3.75 -5.07
CA GLY A 11 -11.82 4.56 -4.08
C GLY A 11 -12.62 4.73 -2.82
N ILE A 12 -13.92 4.99 -2.97
CA ILE A 12 -14.80 5.14 -1.82
C ILE A 12 -14.91 3.82 -1.07
N GLN A 13 -15.03 2.74 -1.81
CA GLN A 13 -15.15 1.41 -1.22
C GLN A 13 -13.95 1.06 -0.36
N ARG A 14 -12.74 1.36 -0.86
CA ARG A 14 -11.53 1.11 -0.09
C ARG A 14 -11.55 1.87 1.23
N ARG A 15 -11.93 3.14 1.18
CA ARG A 15 -11.95 3.94 2.41
C ARG A 15 -13.01 3.46 3.39
N VAL A 16 -14.15 3.01 2.86
CA VAL A 16 -15.19 2.48 3.74
C VAL A 16 -14.73 1.20 4.41
N GLU A 17 -14.05 0.34 3.66
CA GLU A 17 -13.53 -0.91 4.23
C GLU A 17 -12.53 -0.64 5.34
N ILE A 18 -11.66 0.32 5.11
CA ILE A 18 -10.66 0.67 6.12
C ILE A 18 -11.35 1.28 7.34
N ALA A 19 -12.32 2.15 7.13
CA ALA A 19 -13.04 2.77 8.22
C ALA A 19 -13.76 1.72 9.08
N ARG A 20 -14.36 0.73 8.43
CA ARG A 20 -15.02 -0.35 9.15
C ARG A 20 -14.07 -1.13 10.02
N ALA A 21 -12.90 -1.42 9.48
CA ALA A 21 -11.89 -2.15 10.24
C ALA A 21 -11.46 -1.35 11.46
N LEU A 22 -11.40 -0.02 11.33
CA LEU A 22 -10.97 0.83 12.44
C LEU A 22 -12.00 0.89 13.56
N VAL A 23 -13.27 0.66 13.25
CA VAL A 23 -14.32 0.73 14.26
C VAL A 23 -14.08 -0.33 15.36
N SER A 24 -13.50 -1.47 15.01
CA SER A 24 -13.24 -2.50 15.99
C SER A 24 -12.01 -2.19 16.87
N ASN A 25 -11.39 -1.05 16.65
CA ASN A 25 -10.25 -0.61 17.45
C ASN A 25 -9.10 -1.62 17.43
N PRO A 26 -8.62 -1.99 16.24
CA PRO A 26 -7.59 -3.02 16.12
C PRO A 26 -6.23 -2.52 16.54
N LYS A 27 -5.32 -3.45 16.84
CA LYS A 27 -3.93 -3.11 17.06
C LYS A 27 -3.12 -3.21 15.79
N VAL A 28 -3.59 -4.00 14.83
CA VAL A 28 -2.95 -4.18 13.55
C VAL A 28 -4.02 -4.04 12.46
N LEU A 29 -3.74 -3.21 11.47
CA LEU A 29 -4.58 -3.06 10.30
C LEU A 29 -3.84 -3.62 9.11
N MET A 30 -4.40 -4.62 8.45
CA MET A 30 -3.77 -5.24 7.29
C MET A 30 -4.46 -4.80 6.02
N LEU A 31 -3.70 -4.26 5.08
CA LEU A 31 -4.21 -3.80 3.79
C LEU A 31 -3.54 -4.60 2.69
N ASP A 32 -4.32 -5.41 1.99
CA ASP A 32 -3.82 -6.28 0.94
C ASP A 32 -4.12 -5.65 -0.42
N GLU A 33 -3.07 -5.16 -1.08
CA GLU A 33 -3.16 -4.49 -2.36
C GLU A 33 -4.24 -3.42 -2.38
N PRO A 34 -4.18 -2.48 -1.45
CA PRO A 34 -5.26 -1.51 -1.31
C PRO A 34 -5.43 -0.59 -2.52
N ALA A 35 -4.41 -0.47 -3.35
CA ALA A 35 -4.49 0.41 -4.51
C ALA A 35 -4.94 -0.32 -5.78
N ALA A 36 -5.28 -1.60 -5.69
CA ALA A 36 -5.70 -2.36 -6.87
C ALA A 36 -6.96 -1.75 -7.47
N GLY A 37 -6.93 -1.52 -8.78
CA GLY A 37 -8.08 -1.00 -9.49
C GLY A 37 -8.25 0.50 -9.42
N LEU A 38 -7.38 1.21 -8.71
CA LEU A 38 -7.48 2.66 -8.58
C LEU A 38 -6.62 3.37 -9.62
N ASN A 39 -7.10 4.52 -10.08
CA ASN A 39 -6.30 5.36 -10.96
C ASN A 39 -5.29 6.16 -10.13
N PRO A 40 -4.32 6.84 -10.78
CA PRO A 40 -3.27 7.53 -10.01
C PRO A 40 -3.78 8.56 -9.02
N GLU A 41 -4.83 9.27 -9.37
CA GLU A 41 -5.38 10.26 -8.45
C GLU A 41 -6.00 9.59 -7.23
N GLU A 42 -6.71 8.51 -7.46
CA GLU A 42 -7.30 7.75 -6.36
C GLU A 42 -6.24 7.13 -5.48
N VAL A 43 -5.14 6.67 -6.07
CA VAL A 43 -4.03 6.14 -5.30
C VAL A 43 -3.46 7.21 -4.36
N ASN A 44 -3.29 8.42 -4.88
CA ASN A 44 -2.79 9.52 -4.05
C ASN A 44 -3.74 9.83 -2.91
N GLN A 45 -5.04 9.83 -3.19
CA GLN A 45 -6.04 10.07 -2.15
C GLN A 45 -6.01 8.97 -1.09
N LEU A 46 -5.83 7.73 -1.52
CA LEU A 46 -5.76 6.61 -0.58
C LEU A 46 -4.51 6.71 0.28
N MET A 47 -3.38 7.07 -0.33
CA MET A 47 -2.15 7.24 0.44
C MET A 47 -2.29 8.33 1.49
N GLN A 48 -2.91 9.44 1.11
CA GLN A 48 -3.14 10.51 2.07
C GLN A 48 -4.05 10.05 3.20
N TYR A 49 -5.06 9.27 2.86
CA TYR A 49 -5.99 8.74 3.87
C TYR A 49 -5.25 7.85 4.86
N ILE A 50 -4.37 7.00 4.37
CA ILE A 50 -3.59 6.11 5.24
C ILE A 50 -2.64 6.92 6.11
N GLN A 51 -2.00 7.96 5.55
CA GLN A 51 -1.14 8.82 6.34
C GLN A 51 -1.92 9.51 7.45
N ASP A 52 -3.13 9.96 7.15
CA ASP A 52 -3.98 10.60 8.16
C ASP A 52 -4.31 9.62 9.29
N ILE A 53 -4.54 8.36 8.94
CA ILE A 53 -4.81 7.33 9.94
C ILE A 53 -3.59 7.14 10.84
N ARG A 54 -2.41 7.14 10.27
CA ARG A 54 -1.18 6.98 11.05
C ARG A 54 -1.02 8.10 12.07
N VAL A 55 -1.37 9.31 11.68
CA VAL A 55 -1.29 10.45 12.59
C VAL A 55 -2.34 10.34 13.70
N LYS A 56 -3.54 9.94 13.31
CA LYS A 56 -4.65 9.89 14.27
C LYS A 56 -4.51 8.70 15.23
N TYR A 57 -3.96 7.59 14.77
CA TYR A 57 -3.81 6.39 15.58
C TYR A 57 -2.35 5.98 15.63
N PRO A 58 -1.53 6.71 16.40
CA PRO A 58 -0.08 6.48 16.37
C PRO A 58 0.36 5.13 16.88
N GLU A 59 -0.50 4.44 17.64
CA GLU A 59 -0.14 3.12 18.15
C GLU A 59 -0.60 1.99 17.27
N LEU A 60 -1.33 2.31 16.21
CA LEU A 60 -1.82 1.30 15.27
C LEU A 60 -0.69 0.87 14.34
N ALA A 61 -0.46 -0.43 14.25
CA ALA A 61 0.47 -0.96 13.27
C ALA A 61 -0.28 -1.22 11.96
N ILE A 62 0.26 -0.73 10.85
CA ILE A 62 -0.37 -0.92 9.55
C ILE A 62 0.56 -1.75 8.68
N LEU A 63 0.05 -2.88 8.22
CA LEU A 63 0.77 -3.77 7.31
C LEU A 63 0.17 -3.64 5.93
N VAL A 64 0.98 -3.22 4.97
CA VAL A 64 0.52 -3.03 3.59
C VAL A 64 1.23 -4.05 2.70
N ILE A 65 0.45 -4.82 1.95
CA ILE A 65 0.99 -5.77 0.99
C ILE A 65 0.78 -5.17 -0.39
N GLU A 66 1.88 -4.85 -1.07
CA GLU A 66 1.82 -4.18 -2.36
C GLU A 66 3.00 -4.61 -3.23
N HIS A 67 2.82 -4.45 -4.53
CA HIS A 67 3.87 -4.70 -5.49
C HIS A 67 4.30 -3.44 -6.23
N ARG A 68 3.66 -2.31 -5.98
CA ARG A 68 4.03 -1.03 -6.60
C ARG A 68 5.10 -0.38 -5.75
N MET A 69 6.31 -0.34 -6.30
CA MET A 69 7.46 0.18 -5.58
C MET A 69 7.26 1.60 -5.08
N GLU A 70 6.78 2.47 -5.97
CA GLU A 70 6.66 3.89 -5.60
C GLU A 70 5.67 4.09 -4.47
N LEU A 71 4.59 3.30 -4.43
CA LEU A 71 3.63 3.41 -3.35
C LEU A 71 4.26 2.97 -2.03
N VAL A 72 4.94 1.84 -2.05
CA VAL A 72 5.56 1.30 -0.85
C VAL A 72 6.64 2.25 -0.33
N MET A 73 7.46 2.79 -1.24
CA MET A 73 8.55 3.69 -0.85
C MET A 73 8.04 4.97 -0.19
N ASN A 74 6.91 5.47 -0.64
CA ASN A 74 6.37 6.72 -0.10
C ASN A 74 5.50 6.53 1.12
N LEU A 75 5.02 5.33 1.36
CA LEU A 75 4.05 5.09 2.41
C LEU A 75 4.63 4.40 3.63
N CYS A 76 5.57 3.50 3.43
CA CYS A 76 6.00 2.59 4.50
C CYS A 76 7.24 3.07 5.20
N GLU A 77 7.33 2.79 6.50
CA GLU A 77 8.50 3.12 7.30
C GLU A 77 9.56 2.03 7.23
N TYR A 78 9.11 0.79 7.03
CA TYR A 78 10.01 -0.35 6.96
C TYR A 78 9.46 -1.31 5.92
N ILE A 79 10.32 -1.91 5.14
CA ILE A 79 9.91 -2.69 3.98
C ILE A 79 10.56 -4.06 4.00
N TYR A 80 9.74 -5.08 3.77
CA TYR A 80 10.18 -6.45 3.53
C TYR A 80 9.89 -6.78 2.09
N VAL A 81 10.91 -7.19 1.34
CA VAL A 81 10.75 -7.52 -0.08
C VAL A 81 10.86 -9.03 -0.24
N GLN A 82 9.87 -9.61 -0.92
CA GLN A 82 9.84 -11.03 -1.20
C GLN A 82 9.76 -11.27 -2.70
N ASP A 83 10.43 -12.32 -3.15
CA ASP A 83 10.42 -12.72 -4.54
C ASP A 83 10.31 -14.23 -4.58
N PHE A 84 9.26 -14.74 -5.22
CA PHE A 84 8.99 -16.19 -5.29
C PHE A 84 8.97 -16.83 -3.90
N GLY A 85 8.35 -16.12 -2.95
CA GLY A 85 8.21 -16.66 -1.61
C GLY A 85 9.43 -16.54 -0.72
N GLU A 86 10.51 -15.96 -1.23
CA GLU A 86 11.74 -15.80 -0.46
C GLU A 86 11.97 -14.34 -0.13
N SER A 87 12.42 -14.10 1.09
CA SER A 87 12.79 -12.75 1.50
C SER A 87 14.14 -12.40 0.89
N ILE A 88 14.18 -11.37 0.06
CA ILE A 88 15.42 -10.98 -0.60
C ILE A 88 16.03 -9.71 -0.02
N ALA A 89 15.24 -8.92 0.70
CA ALA A 89 15.74 -7.68 1.31
C ALA A 89 14.76 -7.20 2.36
N GLN A 90 15.27 -6.42 3.29
CA GLN A 90 14.42 -5.73 4.27
C GLN A 90 15.17 -4.53 4.78
N GLY A 91 14.43 -3.48 5.13
CA GLY A 91 15.07 -2.29 5.65
C GLY A 91 14.22 -1.05 5.46
N LEU A 92 14.85 0.09 5.67
CA LEU A 92 14.23 1.38 5.43
C LEU A 92 14.08 1.62 3.93
N PRO A 93 13.13 2.50 3.55
CA PRO A 93 12.91 2.74 2.11
C PRO A 93 14.18 3.11 1.36
N GLU A 94 15.03 3.97 1.93
CA GLU A 94 16.23 4.37 1.22
C GLU A 94 17.21 3.23 1.06
N GLU A 95 17.23 2.29 2.00
CA GLU A 95 18.07 1.11 1.87
C GLU A 95 17.56 0.19 0.77
N ILE A 96 16.25 0.04 0.69
CA ILE A 96 15.63 -0.82 -0.30
C ILE A 96 15.85 -0.28 -1.70
N GLN A 97 15.78 1.04 -1.87
CA GLN A 97 15.99 1.65 -3.18
C GLN A 97 17.38 1.38 -3.73
N LYS A 98 18.34 1.16 -2.86
CA LYS A 98 19.73 0.95 -3.27
C LYS A 98 20.09 -0.52 -3.39
N SER A 99 19.17 -1.42 -3.07
CA SER A 99 19.47 -2.86 -3.08
C SER A 99 19.50 -3.40 -4.50
N PRO A 100 20.61 -4.00 -4.94
CA PRO A 100 20.66 -4.60 -6.28
C PRO A 100 19.67 -5.74 -6.45
N GLU A 101 19.45 -6.51 -5.41
CA GLU A 101 18.52 -7.63 -5.48
C GLU A 101 17.09 -7.13 -5.74
N VAL A 102 16.72 -6.05 -5.09
CA VAL A 102 15.39 -5.47 -5.28
C VAL A 102 15.25 -4.89 -6.68
N LEU A 103 16.27 -4.18 -7.14
CA LEU A 103 16.23 -3.59 -8.47
C LEU A 103 16.08 -4.65 -9.54
N MET A 104 16.79 -5.76 -9.41
CA MET A 104 16.70 -6.83 -10.39
C MET A 104 15.32 -7.48 -10.36
N ALA A 105 14.77 -7.71 -9.19
CA ALA A 105 13.45 -8.31 -9.07
C ALA A 105 12.38 -7.39 -9.65
N TYR A 106 12.48 -6.11 -9.37
CA TYR A 106 11.51 -5.13 -9.85
C TYR A 106 11.56 -5.01 -11.37
N LEU A 107 12.77 -4.92 -11.93
CA LEU A 107 12.92 -4.83 -13.38
C LEU A 107 12.41 -6.08 -14.05
N GLY A 108 12.64 -7.24 -13.43
CA GLY A 108 12.14 -8.48 -13.98
C GLY A 108 10.63 -8.50 -14.06
N GLU A 109 9.97 -7.98 -13.05
CA GLU A 109 8.52 -7.90 -13.05
C GLU A 109 8.01 -6.94 -14.12
N GLU A 110 8.68 -5.82 -14.29
CA GLU A 110 8.25 -4.85 -15.29
C GLU A 110 8.37 -5.38 -16.71
N GLU A 111 9.35 -6.23 -16.94
CA GLU A 111 9.55 -6.78 -18.28
C GLU A 111 8.55 -7.88 -18.60
N ASN A 112 7.90 -8.43 -17.62
CA ASN A 112 6.90 -9.44 -17.81
C ASN A 112 5.52 -8.81 -17.86
#